data_58fde3d2335a51437cad6a88f2233902
#
_entry.id   58fde3d2335a51437cad6a88f2233902
#
_cell.length_a   1.000
_cell.length_b   1.000
_cell.length_c   1.000
_cell.angle_alpha   90.00
_cell.angle_beta   90.00
_cell.angle_gamma   90.00
#
_symmetry.space_group_name_H-M   'P 1'
#
loop_
_entity.id
_entity.type
_entity.pdbx_description
1 polymer ?
#
loop_
_entity_poly.entity_id
_entity_poly.type
_entity_poly.pdbx_seq_one_letter_code
_entity_poly.pdbx_strand_id
1 'polypeptide(L)'
;MNLIKKVNSYGGKTRQREDREDRLIDYRLWKYKLNKLYTTDVDQIEWRVIDSQMVPVAVLEMTRIDDDRVPGPNYFKAIINRFETRDTQKYTITHVAKSLGVDVYIVAFLKNLSYYTIYNLSKGGDWTTLNEEEYINWLKNLGQPEEVNIKFDPLNF
;
A
#
# COMPACT_ATOMS: atom_id res chain seq x y z
N MET A 1 -16.06 24.17 5.02
CA MET A 1 -16.02 23.29 3.85
C MET A 1 -16.04 21.85 4.34
N ASN A 2 -16.98 21.04 3.85
CA ASN A 2 -17.10 19.64 4.30
C ASN A 2 -15.87 18.84 3.82
N LEU A 3 -15.16 18.18 4.73
CA LEU A 3 -13.95 17.41 4.46
C LEU A 3 -14.17 16.35 3.36
N ILE A 4 -15.34 15.70 3.37
CA ILE A 4 -15.73 14.69 2.37
C ILE A 4 -15.80 15.30 0.95
N LYS A 5 -16.35 16.51 0.81
CA LYS A 5 -16.38 17.21 -0.50
C LYS A 5 -14.97 17.58 -0.96
N LYS A 6 -14.09 17.93 -0.03
CA LYS A 6 -12.68 18.26 -0.34
C LYS A 6 -11.91 17.03 -0.81
N VAL A 7 -12.08 15.89 -0.16
CA VAL A 7 -11.45 14.62 -0.56
C VAL A 7 -11.92 14.17 -1.95
N ASN A 8 -13.23 14.22 -2.22
CA ASN A 8 -13.79 13.86 -3.52
C ASN A 8 -13.34 14.78 -4.66
N SER A 9 -13.01 16.04 -4.38
CA SER A 9 -12.50 16.99 -5.38
C SER A 9 -11.07 16.66 -5.83
N TYR A 10 -10.28 15.93 -5.04
CA TYR A 10 -8.93 15.50 -5.42
C TYR A 10 -8.92 14.21 -6.25
N GLY A 11 -9.92 13.36 -6.14
CA GLY A 11 -10.01 12.10 -6.88
C GLY A 11 -10.29 12.22 -8.37
N GLY A 12 -10.77 13.38 -8.84
CA GLY A 12 -11.14 13.60 -10.25
C GLY A 12 -10.01 14.08 -11.20
N LYS A 13 -8.77 14.22 -10.71
CA LYS A 13 -7.68 14.81 -11.50
C LYS A 13 -6.61 13.80 -11.95
N THR A 14 -7.02 12.64 -12.43
CA THR A 14 -6.12 11.60 -12.94
C THR A 14 -5.23 12.07 -14.10
N ARG A 15 -5.70 12.94 -14.98
CA ARG A 15 -4.91 13.51 -16.07
C ARG A 15 -3.72 14.38 -15.62
N GLN A 16 -3.80 15.00 -14.47
CA GLN A 16 -2.69 15.82 -13.93
C GLN A 16 -1.57 14.99 -13.28
N ARG A 17 -1.76 13.69 -13.07
CA ARG A 17 -0.73 12.79 -12.50
C ARG A 17 0.30 12.39 -13.56
N GLU A 18 -0.14 12.03 -14.76
CA GLU A 18 0.77 11.68 -15.85
C GLU A 18 1.67 12.85 -16.23
N ASP A 19 1.12 14.05 -16.36
CA ASP A 19 1.89 15.28 -16.59
C ASP A 19 2.87 15.62 -15.45
N ARG A 20 2.59 15.20 -14.23
CA ARG A 20 3.48 15.47 -13.09
C ARG A 20 4.67 14.52 -13.01
N GLU A 21 4.53 13.27 -13.41
CA GLU A 21 5.64 12.32 -13.43
C GLU A 21 6.70 12.77 -14.43
N ASP A 22 6.31 13.20 -15.62
CA ASP A 22 7.22 13.74 -16.62
C ASP A 22 7.94 15.01 -16.15
N ARG A 23 7.28 15.89 -15.43
CA ARG A 23 7.88 17.10 -14.88
C ARG A 23 8.89 16.85 -13.76
N LEU A 24 8.73 15.77 -13.02
CA LEU A 24 9.63 15.41 -11.93
C LEU A 24 10.88 14.67 -12.40
N ILE A 25 10.89 14.14 -13.63
CA ILE A 25 12.00 13.33 -14.14
C ILE A 25 13.28 14.15 -14.21
N ASP A 26 13.22 15.40 -14.66
CA ASP A 26 14.39 16.29 -14.75
C ASP A 26 14.97 16.58 -13.39
N TYR A 27 14.13 16.84 -12.39
CA TYR A 27 14.56 17.04 -11.02
C TYR A 27 15.19 15.77 -10.42
N ARG A 28 14.61 14.60 -10.66
CA ARG A 28 15.14 13.31 -10.20
C ARG A 28 16.51 13.04 -10.81
N LEU A 29 16.66 13.23 -12.12
CA LEU A 29 17.93 13.06 -12.83
C LEU A 29 19.00 14.05 -12.35
N TRP A 30 18.62 15.29 -12.09
CA TRP A 30 19.50 16.27 -11.50
C TRP A 30 19.95 15.88 -10.09
N LYS A 31 19.01 15.49 -9.23
CA LYS A 31 19.28 15.08 -7.86
C LYS A 31 20.15 13.81 -7.80
N TYR A 32 19.99 12.90 -8.74
CA TYR A 32 20.76 11.66 -8.80
C TYR A 32 22.26 11.87 -8.98
N LYS A 33 22.65 13.03 -9.51
CA LYS A 33 24.06 13.44 -9.65
C LYS A 33 24.68 13.88 -8.33
N LEU A 34 23.87 14.11 -7.31
CA LEU A 34 24.32 14.51 -5.99
C LEU A 34 24.61 13.28 -5.14
N ASN A 35 25.78 13.22 -4.51
CA ASN A 35 26.17 12.09 -3.68
C ASN A 35 25.48 12.11 -2.32
N LYS A 36 25.16 10.93 -1.79
CA LYS A 36 24.61 10.72 -0.43
C LYS A 36 23.24 11.37 -0.17
N LEU A 37 22.48 11.65 -1.20
CA LEU A 37 21.08 12.06 -1.08
C LEU A 37 20.18 10.91 -1.50
N TYR A 38 19.34 10.46 -0.59
CA TYR A 38 18.43 9.34 -0.81
C TYR A 38 16.99 9.84 -0.89
N THR A 39 16.21 9.24 -1.77
CA THR A 39 14.79 9.55 -1.92
C THR A 39 14.02 8.23 -1.95
N THR A 40 12.92 8.17 -1.22
CA THR A 40 11.97 7.05 -1.25
C THR A 40 10.68 7.54 -1.86
N ASP A 41 10.23 6.86 -2.89
CA ASP A 41 8.87 7.03 -3.40
C ASP A 41 7.93 6.18 -2.55
N VAL A 42 6.75 6.70 -2.27
CA VAL A 42 5.64 6.00 -1.64
C VAL A 42 4.52 5.92 -2.66
N ASP A 43 4.13 4.72 -3.05
CA ASP A 43 3.11 4.56 -4.07
C ASP A 43 1.76 5.09 -3.61
N GLN A 44 1.30 4.67 -2.44
CA GLN A 44 0.03 5.13 -1.87
C GLN A 44 0.06 5.16 -0.35
N ILE A 45 -0.61 6.15 0.22
CA ILE A 45 -1.01 6.16 1.64
C ILE A 45 -2.52 6.16 1.66
N GLU A 46 -3.11 5.13 2.25
CA GLU A 46 -4.55 5.01 2.41
C GLU A 46 -5.01 5.84 3.60
N TRP A 47 -6.05 6.62 3.39
CA TRP A 47 -6.66 7.48 4.40
C TRP A 47 -8.12 7.18 4.57
N ARG A 48 -8.62 7.34 5.80
CA ARG A 48 -10.05 7.24 6.11
C ARG A 48 -10.50 8.46 6.90
N VAL A 49 -11.76 8.79 6.77
CA VAL A 49 -12.39 9.80 7.64
C VAL A 49 -12.95 9.08 8.86
N ILE A 50 -12.33 9.28 10.00
CA ILE A 50 -12.74 8.71 11.28
C ILE A 50 -12.97 9.89 12.22
N ASP A 51 -14.15 9.97 12.83
CA ASP A 51 -14.54 11.06 13.73
C ASP A 51 -14.26 12.46 13.14
N SER A 52 -14.62 12.64 11.86
CA SER A 52 -14.40 13.88 11.09
C SER A 52 -12.93 14.27 10.86
N GLN A 53 -11.99 13.37 11.12
CA GLN A 53 -10.56 13.56 10.89
C GLN A 53 -10.05 12.64 9.78
N MET A 54 -9.08 13.13 9.01
CA MET A 54 -8.34 12.29 8.06
C MET A 54 -7.27 11.51 8.82
N VAL A 55 -7.39 10.19 8.83
CA VAL A 55 -6.48 9.27 9.53
C VAL A 55 -5.79 8.37 8.51
N PRO A 56 -4.45 8.25 8.52
CA PRO A 56 -3.76 7.25 7.69
C PRO A 56 -4.06 5.86 8.25
N VAL A 57 -4.32 4.89 7.37
CA VAL A 57 -4.67 3.52 7.78
C VAL A 57 -3.75 2.46 7.21
N ALA A 58 -3.04 2.74 6.13
CA ALA A 58 -2.03 1.86 5.57
C ALA A 58 -1.09 2.61 4.60
N VAL A 59 0.09 2.06 4.40
CA VAL A 59 0.97 2.38 3.28
C VAL A 59 0.93 1.20 2.31
N LEU A 60 0.72 1.46 1.02
CA LEU A 60 0.69 0.44 -0.02
C LEU A 60 1.81 0.66 -1.02
N GLU A 61 2.58 -0.40 -1.27
CA GLU A 61 3.54 -0.51 -2.37
C GLU A 61 2.91 -1.37 -3.46
N MET A 62 2.73 -0.80 -4.64
CA MET A 62 1.95 -1.41 -5.72
C MET A 62 2.86 -2.03 -6.78
N THR A 63 2.59 -3.28 -7.16
CA THR A 63 3.30 -3.97 -8.24
C THR A 63 2.29 -4.52 -9.24
N ARG A 64 2.35 -4.05 -10.50
CA ARG A 64 1.53 -4.61 -11.57
C ARG A 64 2.15 -5.89 -12.12
N ILE A 65 1.33 -6.91 -12.27
CA ILE A 65 1.66 -8.17 -12.94
C ILE A 65 1.12 -8.07 -14.36
N ASP A 66 2.02 -8.15 -15.36
CA ASP A 66 1.65 -8.03 -16.78
C ASP A 66 1.18 -9.36 -17.39
N ASP A 67 0.65 -10.25 -16.56
CA ASP A 67 0.04 -11.53 -16.94
C ASP A 67 -1.45 -11.52 -16.57
N ASP A 68 -2.23 -12.37 -17.24
CA ASP A 68 -3.66 -12.58 -16.94
C ASP A 68 -3.88 -13.65 -15.85
N ARG A 69 -2.80 -14.23 -15.35
CA ARG A 69 -2.82 -15.28 -14.32
C ARG A 69 -2.00 -14.89 -13.12
N VAL A 70 -2.47 -15.30 -11.94
CA VAL A 70 -1.69 -15.17 -10.71
C VAL A 70 -0.42 -16.02 -10.82
N PRO A 71 0.78 -15.43 -10.67
CA PRO A 71 2.04 -16.13 -10.73
C PRO A 71 2.21 -17.17 -9.63
N GLY A 72 3.16 -18.07 -9.83
CA GLY A 72 3.54 -19.03 -8.80
C GLY A 72 4.35 -18.41 -7.64
N PRO A 73 4.59 -19.19 -6.56
CA PRO A 73 5.23 -18.69 -5.33
C PRO A 73 6.61 -18.05 -5.52
N ASN A 74 7.38 -18.50 -6.51
CA ASN A 74 8.72 -17.95 -6.77
C ASN A 74 8.71 -16.49 -7.21
N TYR A 75 7.65 -16.06 -7.90
CA TYR A 75 7.47 -14.66 -8.28
C TYR A 75 7.33 -13.76 -7.04
N PHE A 76 6.50 -14.16 -6.10
CA PHE A 76 6.27 -13.42 -4.86
C PHE A 76 7.50 -13.41 -3.94
N LYS A 77 8.24 -14.51 -3.87
CA LYS A 77 9.55 -14.54 -3.18
C LYS A 77 10.54 -13.56 -3.80
N ALA A 78 10.56 -13.43 -5.12
CA ALA A 78 11.43 -12.46 -5.80
C ALA A 78 11.04 -11.01 -5.48
N ILE A 79 9.75 -10.70 -5.32
CA ILE A 79 9.30 -9.37 -4.88
C ILE A 79 9.85 -9.07 -3.48
N ILE A 80 9.64 -9.96 -2.51
CA ILE A 80 10.14 -9.76 -1.13
C ILE A 80 11.65 -9.59 -1.14
N ASN A 81 12.38 -10.45 -1.84
CA ASN A 81 13.82 -10.38 -1.93
C ASN A 81 14.31 -9.04 -2.49
N ARG A 82 13.61 -8.48 -3.46
CA ARG A 82 13.92 -7.14 -3.99
C ARG A 82 13.81 -6.05 -2.92
N PHE A 83 12.73 -6.06 -2.12
CA PHE A 83 12.55 -5.11 -1.03
C PHE A 83 13.59 -5.28 0.08
N GLU A 84 14.05 -6.50 0.34
CA GLU A 84 14.97 -6.80 1.43
C GLU A 84 16.44 -6.57 1.09
N THR A 85 16.83 -6.84 -0.17
CA THR A 85 18.27 -6.94 -0.52
C THR A 85 18.73 -5.89 -1.53
N ARG A 86 17.86 -5.41 -2.40
CA ARG A 86 18.25 -4.58 -3.54
C ARG A 86 18.27 -3.09 -3.23
N ASP A 87 17.34 -2.66 -2.43
CA ASP A 87 17.11 -1.25 -2.16
C ASP A 87 16.93 -1.06 -0.66
N THR A 88 17.28 0.09 -0.16
CA THR A 88 16.91 0.52 1.19
C THR A 88 15.39 0.71 1.34
N GLN A 89 14.60 0.30 0.33
CA GLN A 89 13.18 0.56 0.23
C GLN A 89 12.38 -0.06 1.39
N LYS A 90 12.66 -1.30 1.76
CA LYS A 90 12.01 -1.91 2.94
C LYS A 90 12.24 -1.07 4.19
N TYR A 91 13.48 -0.65 4.42
CA TYR A 91 13.84 0.16 5.58
C TYR A 91 13.13 1.51 5.59
N THR A 92 13.17 2.23 4.48
CA THR A 92 12.58 3.58 4.37
C THR A 92 11.06 3.55 4.44
N ILE A 93 10.41 2.62 3.74
CA ILE A 93 8.95 2.52 3.70
C ILE A 93 8.37 2.05 5.04
N THR A 94 9.03 1.10 5.70
CA THR A 94 8.60 0.66 7.05
C THR A 94 8.81 1.76 8.08
N HIS A 95 9.84 2.60 7.93
CA HIS A 95 10.03 3.76 8.78
C HIS A 95 8.91 4.79 8.60
N VAL A 96 8.50 5.07 7.36
CA VAL A 96 7.35 5.94 7.07
C VAL A 96 6.07 5.39 7.69
N ALA A 97 5.76 4.11 7.47
CA ALA A 97 4.57 3.47 8.02
C ALA A 97 4.55 3.51 9.55
N LYS A 98 5.68 3.21 10.18
CA LYS A 98 5.84 3.30 11.64
C LYS A 98 5.61 4.72 12.18
N SER A 99 6.12 5.73 11.48
CA SER A 99 5.92 7.14 11.85
C SER A 99 4.46 7.58 11.74
N LEU A 100 3.71 6.97 10.83
CA LEU A 100 2.26 7.17 10.68
C LEU A 100 1.42 6.28 11.62
N GLY A 101 2.04 5.33 12.33
CA GLY A 101 1.34 4.38 13.18
C GLY A 101 0.52 3.33 12.42
N VAL A 102 0.94 2.96 11.20
CA VAL A 102 0.23 2.03 10.31
C VAL A 102 1.16 0.92 9.79
N ASP A 103 0.57 -0.11 9.20
CA ASP A 103 1.31 -1.16 8.50
C ASP A 103 1.56 -0.77 7.04
N VAL A 104 2.63 -1.34 6.47
CA VAL A 104 2.88 -1.30 5.02
C VAL A 104 2.57 -2.67 4.40
N TYR A 105 1.88 -2.62 3.27
CA TYR A 105 1.54 -3.80 2.46
C TYR A 105 2.14 -3.69 1.08
N ILE A 106 2.64 -4.81 0.56
CA ILE A 106 2.91 -4.97 -0.86
C ILE A 106 1.64 -5.54 -1.50
N VAL A 107 1.16 -4.89 -2.54
CA VAL A 107 -0.02 -5.32 -3.31
C VAL A 107 0.42 -5.60 -4.74
N ALA A 108 0.47 -6.86 -5.11
CA ALA A 108 0.69 -7.30 -6.49
C ALA A 108 -0.67 -7.53 -7.15
N PHE A 109 -0.96 -6.85 -8.25
CA PHE A 109 -2.25 -6.92 -8.92
C PHE A 109 -2.11 -7.26 -10.40
N LEU A 110 -3.06 -8.04 -10.93
CA LEU A 110 -3.11 -8.36 -12.35
C LEU A 110 -3.49 -7.11 -13.16
N LYS A 111 -2.96 -7.01 -14.36
CA LYS A 111 -3.25 -5.91 -15.30
C LYS A 111 -4.74 -5.72 -15.56
N ASN A 112 -5.53 -6.81 -15.58
CA ASN A 112 -6.98 -6.79 -15.76
C ASN A 112 -7.77 -6.51 -14.47
N LEU A 113 -7.10 -6.28 -13.33
CA LEU A 113 -7.68 -5.99 -12.02
C LEU A 113 -8.59 -7.09 -11.44
N SER A 114 -8.44 -8.33 -11.90
CA SER A 114 -9.28 -9.45 -11.44
C SER A 114 -8.81 -10.09 -10.13
N TYR A 115 -7.49 -10.01 -9.84
CA TYR A 115 -6.89 -10.56 -8.62
C TYR A 115 -5.82 -9.64 -8.05
N TYR A 116 -5.72 -9.67 -6.73
CA TYR A 116 -4.79 -8.90 -5.92
C TYR A 116 -4.13 -9.84 -4.92
N THR A 117 -2.82 -9.82 -4.85
CA THR A 117 -2.06 -10.64 -3.90
C THR A 117 -1.33 -9.74 -2.93
N ILE A 118 -1.62 -9.87 -1.65
CA ILE A 118 -1.24 -8.95 -0.59
C ILE A 118 -0.24 -9.61 0.35
N TYR A 119 0.76 -8.85 0.76
CA TYR A 119 1.73 -9.23 1.77
C TYR A 119 1.91 -8.10 2.79
N ASN A 120 1.82 -8.41 4.07
CA ASN A 120 2.12 -7.44 5.13
C ASN A 120 3.64 -7.35 5.34
N LEU A 121 4.25 -6.28 4.84
CA LEU A 121 5.71 -6.08 4.95
C LEU A 121 6.12 -5.73 6.38
N SER A 122 5.25 -5.10 7.17
CA SER A 122 5.52 -4.71 8.56
C SER A 122 5.58 -5.91 9.51
N LYS A 123 4.67 -6.87 9.33
CA LYS A 123 4.51 -8.02 10.23
C LYS A 123 5.04 -9.32 9.66
N GLY A 124 5.20 -9.41 8.34
CA GLY A 124 5.50 -10.66 7.67
C GLY A 124 4.28 -11.58 7.55
N GLY A 125 4.51 -12.87 7.35
CA GLY A 125 3.49 -13.89 7.17
C GLY A 125 3.44 -14.40 5.73
N ASP A 126 2.25 -14.82 5.28
CA ASP A 126 2.03 -15.39 3.97
C ASP A 126 1.37 -14.39 3.02
N TRP A 127 1.58 -14.59 1.72
CA TRP A 127 0.84 -13.90 0.69
C TRP A 127 -0.61 -14.40 0.66
N THR A 128 -1.54 -13.48 0.52
CA THR A 128 -2.98 -13.78 0.38
C THR A 128 -3.49 -13.25 -0.95
N THR A 129 -4.08 -14.11 -1.77
CA THR A 129 -4.68 -13.73 -3.04
C THR A 129 -6.18 -13.53 -2.89
N LEU A 130 -6.64 -12.38 -3.32
CA LEU A 130 -8.02 -11.92 -3.23
C LEU A 130 -8.56 -11.64 -4.64
N ASN A 131 -9.83 -11.94 -4.89
CA ASN A 131 -10.54 -11.42 -6.05
C ASN A 131 -10.90 -9.94 -5.83
N GLU A 132 -11.52 -9.30 -6.82
CA GLU A 132 -11.85 -7.87 -6.75
C GLU A 132 -12.77 -7.53 -5.57
N GLU A 133 -13.82 -8.32 -5.32
CA GLU A 133 -14.76 -8.09 -4.22
C GLU A 133 -14.09 -8.25 -2.85
N GLU A 134 -13.32 -9.29 -2.67
CA GLU A 134 -12.53 -9.55 -1.45
C GLU A 134 -11.51 -8.43 -1.21
N TYR A 135 -10.85 -7.94 -2.26
CA TYR A 135 -9.91 -6.84 -2.16
C TYR A 135 -10.59 -5.52 -1.78
N ILE A 136 -11.75 -5.22 -2.36
CA ILE A 136 -12.57 -4.05 -1.98
C ILE A 136 -12.94 -4.14 -0.49
N ASN A 137 -13.37 -5.30 -0.02
CA ASN A 137 -13.70 -5.51 1.38
C ASN A 137 -12.46 -5.33 2.29
N TRP A 138 -11.33 -5.87 1.89
CA TRP A 138 -10.06 -5.67 2.60
C TRP A 138 -9.69 -4.18 2.69
N LEU A 139 -9.76 -3.44 1.59
CA LEU A 139 -9.50 -1.99 1.58
C LEU A 139 -10.43 -1.22 2.52
N LYS A 140 -11.73 -1.55 2.51
CA LYS A 140 -12.72 -0.90 3.38
C LYS A 140 -12.48 -1.17 4.86
N ASN A 141 -11.91 -2.33 5.18
CA ASN A 141 -11.64 -2.73 6.56
C ASN A 141 -10.28 -2.26 7.09
N LEU A 142 -9.43 -1.67 6.26
CA LEU A 142 -8.19 -1.06 6.72
C LEU A 142 -8.48 0.02 7.79
N GLY A 143 -7.76 -0.07 8.91
CA GLY A 143 -7.91 0.86 10.03
C GLY A 143 -9.13 0.62 10.91
N GLN A 144 -9.95 -0.40 10.62
CA GLN A 144 -10.96 -0.88 11.56
C GLN A 144 -10.28 -1.70 12.66
N PRO A 145 -10.70 -1.57 13.93
CA PRO A 145 -10.24 -2.48 14.97
C PRO A 145 -10.59 -3.90 14.55
N GLU A 146 -9.62 -4.81 14.66
CA GLU A 146 -9.92 -6.24 14.52
C GLU A 146 -11.06 -6.56 15.47
N GLU A 147 -12.17 -7.11 14.96
CA GLU A 147 -13.19 -7.66 15.82
C GLU A 147 -12.52 -8.77 16.63
N VAL A 148 -12.22 -8.47 17.88
CA VAL A 148 -11.77 -9.47 18.83
C VAL A 148 -12.97 -10.39 19.01
N ASN A 149 -13.00 -11.51 18.29
CA ASN A 149 -13.93 -12.60 18.51
C ASN A 149 -13.59 -13.17 19.90
N ILE A 150 -14.08 -12.50 20.94
CA ILE A 150 -14.12 -13.05 22.28
C ILE A 150 -15.13 -14.20 22.18
N LYS A 151 -14.65 -15.40 21.90
CA LYS A 151 -15.42 -16.62 22.13
C LYS A 151 -15.73 -16.63 23.62
N PHE A 152 -16.92 -16.19 23.95
CA PHE A 152 -17.46 -16.32 25.29
C PHE A 152 -17.56 -17.84 25.56
N ASP A 153 -16.64 -18.37 26.35
CA ASP A 153 -16.73 -19.73 26.85
C ASP A 153 -17.60 -19.70 28.11
N PRO A 154 -18.87 -20.16 28.02
CA PRO A 154 -19.79 -20.10 29.15
C PRO A 154 -19.45 -21.08 30.28
N LEU A 155 -18.33 -21.81 30.19
CA LEU A 155 -17.94 -22.85 31.17
C LEU A 155 -16.83 -22.42 32.13
N ASN A 156 -16.37 -21.17 32.05
CA ASN A 156 -15.37 -20.63 33.01
C ASN A 156 -15.99 -19.59 33.97
N PHE A 157 -16.97 -20.03 34.75
CA PHE A 157 -17.38 -19.38 35.99
C PHE A 157 -17.22 -20.36 37.16
#